data_fcb5f7fcb47dd146636f84ed476b4be1
#
_entry.id   fcb5f7fcb47dd146636f84ed476b4be1
#
_cell.length_a   1.000
_cell.length_b   1.000
_cell.length_c   1.000
_cell.angle_alpha   90.00
_cell.angle_beta   90.00
_cell.angle_gamma   90.00
#
_symmetry.space_group_name_H-M   'P 1'
#
loop_
_entity.id
_entity.type
_entity.pdbx_description
1 polymer ?
#
loop_
_entity_poly.entity_id
_entity_poly.type
_entity_poly.pdbx_seq_one_letter_code
_entity_poly.pdbx_strand_id
1 'polypeptide(L)'
;MTAHTTSPAPHGARPGTNSHQGAAPGGDGRATDAVLGLLDRHDPAIANLIRQEASRQEHTLELIASENHVSPAVMHAMGTCLTNKYAEGYPGARYYGGCEFHDQIESFAIERACRL
;
A
#
# COMPACT_ATOMS: atom_id res chain seq x y z
N MET A 1 27.41 34.57 -31.37
CA MET A 1 27.28 33.12 -31.40
C MET A 1 26.29 32.69 -30.31
N THR A 2 25.04 32.51 -30.70
CA THR A 2 23.92 32.15 -29.82
C THR A 2 23.55 30.71 -30.11
N ALA A 3 23.73 29.82 -29.14
CA ALA A 3 23.36 28.43 -29.25
C ALA A 3 21.88 28.24 -28.85
N HIS A 4 21.06 27.79 -29.78
CA HIS A 4 19.69 27.36 -29.55
C HIS A 4 19.72 25.91 -29.07
N THR A 5 19.30 25.67 -27.84
CA THR A 5 18.98 24.31 -27.31
C THR A 5 17.51 24.02 -27.59
N THR A 6 17.24 23.12 -28.51
CA THR A 6 15.92 22.52 -28.75
C THR A 6 15.63 21.44 -27.76
N SER A 7 14.57 21.62 -26.95
CA SER A 7 13.98 20.63 -26.05
C SER A 7 13.16 19.61 -26.86
N PRO A 8 13.25 18.30 -26.59
CA PRO A 8 12.40 17.31 -27.27
C PRO A 8 10.96 17.35 -26.76
N ALA A 9 10.01 17.18 -27.66
CA ALA A 9 8.58 17.14 -27.40
C ALA A 9 8.16 15.85 -26.65
N PRO A 10 7.06 15.89 -25.84
CA PRO A 10 6.60 14.72 -25.14
C PRO A 10 5.94 13.72 -26.10
N HIS A 11 6.28 12.44 -25.94
CA HIS A 11 5.68 11.34 -26.66
C HIS A 11 4.19 11.22 -26.32
N GLY A 12 3.34 11.34 -27.32
CA GLY A 12 1.90 11.12 -27.21
C GLY A 12 1.56 9.66 -26.91
N ALA A 13 0.93 9.42 -25.79
CA ALA A 13 0.33 8.14 -25.45
C ALA A 13 -0.95 7.96 -26.28
N ARG A 14 -1.04 6.85 -27.03
CA ARG A 14 -2.27 6.41 -27.71
C ARG A 14 -3.23 5.82 -26.67
N PRO A 15 -4.52 6.13 -26.68
CA PRO A 15 -5.50 5.43 -25.85
C PRO A 15 -5.74 4.02 -26.43
N GLY A 16 -5.23 3.01 -25.73
CA GLY A 16 -5.58 1.61 -25.98
C GLY A 16 -6.92 1.29 -25.34
N THR A 17 -7.94 1.01 -26.14
CA THR A 17 -9.20 0.44 -25.68
C THR A 17 -8.94 -1.00 -25.25
N ASN A 18 -8.86 -1.25 -23.96
CA ASN A 18 -8.75 -2.60 -23.42
C ASN A 18 -10.08 -2.99 -22.76
N SER A 19 -10.92 -3.69 -23.52
CA SER A 19 -12.12 -4.36 -23.04
C SER A 19 -11.72 -5.74 -22.48
N HIS A 20 -11.46 -5.82 -21.18
CA HIS A 20 -11.40 -7.12 -20.51
C HIS A 20 -12.57 -7.24 -19.54
N GLN A 21 -13.56 -8.04 -19.95
CA GLN A 21 -14.62 -8.56 -19.10
C GLN A 21 -14.09 -9.75 -18.30
N GLY A 22 -14.24 -9.68 -16.97
CA GLY A 22 -14.68 -10.72 -16.08
C GLY A 22 -13.83 -11.96 -15.90
N ALA A 23 -13.02 -11.97 -14.82
CA ALA A 23 -12.75 -13.20 -14.07
C ALA A 23 -13.21 -12.97 -12.63
N ALA A 24 -13.85 -13.98 -12.02
CA ALA A 24 -14.31 -13.92 -10.63
C ALA A 24 -13.12 -13.78 -9.67
N PRO A 25 -13.20 -12.94 -8.63
CA PRO A 25 -12.07 -12.69 -7.74
C PRO A 25 -11.77 -13.91 -6.86
N GLY A 26 -10.55 -14.40 -6.93
CA GLY A 26 -9.94 -15.28 -5.93
C GLY A 26 -9.89 -14.54 -4.57
N GLY A 27 -9.83 -15.30 -3.47
CA GLY A 27 -10.11 -14.91 -2.08
C GLY A 27 -9.59 -13.59 -1.50
N ASP A 28 -8.63 -12.89 -2.10
CA ASP A 28 -8.04 -11.66 -1.55
C ASP A 28 -8.76 -10.37 -1.97
N GLY A 29 -9.53 -10.40 -3.05
CA GLY A 29 -10.30 -9.26 -3.52
C GLY A 29 -11.35 -8.77 -2.51
N ARG A 30 -11.95 -9.66 -1.73
CA ARG A 30 -13.00 -9.32 -0.74
C ARG A 30 -12.47 -8.49 0.44
N ALA A 31 -11.24 -8.74 0.89
CA ALA A 31 -10.63 -7.97 1.98
C ALA A 31 -10.30 -6.55 1.52
N THR A 32 -9.76 -6.41 0.32
CA THR A 32 -9.48 -5.11 -0.30
C THR A 32 -10.76 -4.31 -0.53
N ASP A 33 -11.84 -4.94 -0.99
CA ASP A 33 -13.13 -4.28 -1.23
C ASP A 33 -13.76 -3.72 0.03
N ALA A 34 -13.64 -4.42 1.16
CA ALA A 34 -14.17 -3.92 2.44
C ALA A 34 -13.44 -2.66 2.91
N VAL A 35 -12.11 -2.58 2.73
CA VAL A 35 -11.30 -1.41 3.08
C VAL A 35 -11.58 -0.24 2.14
N LEU A 36 -11.77 -0.50 0.85
CA LEU A 36 -11.98 0.53 -0.15
C LEU A 36 -13.38 1.16 -0.10
N GLY A 37 -14.34 0.59 0.63
CA GLY A 37 -15.71 1.11 0.68
C GLY A 37 -15.83 2.55 1.19
N LEU A 38 -14.88 3.03 2.00
CA LEU A 38 -14.80 4.43 2.39
C LEU A 38 -14.25 5.29 1.26
N LEU A 39 -13.18 4.84 0.61
CA LEU A 39 -12.57 5.54 -0.53
C LEU A 39 -13.51 5.65 -1.71
N ASP A 40 -14.33 4.65 -2.00
CA ASP A 40 -15.34 4.72 -3.06
C ASP A 40 -16.29 5.92 -2.93
N ARG A 41 -16.58 6.32 -1.69
CA ARG A 41 -17.45 7.47 -1.43
C ARG A 41 -16.74 8.81 -1.46
N HIS A 42 -15.45 8.83 -1.14
CA HIS A 42 -14.68 10.07 -0.98
C HIS A 42 -13.76 10.35 -2.18
N ASP A 43 -13.17 9.32 -2.75
CA ASP A 43 -12.27 9.41 -3.90
C ASP A 43 -12.33 8.11 -4.73
N PRO A 44 -13.35 7.96 -5.57
CA PRO A 44 -13.51 6.77 -6.40
C PRO A 44 -12.39 6.58 -7.42
N ALA A 45 -11.68 7.65 -7.80
CA ALA A 45 -10.56 7.54 -8.72
C ALA A 45 -9.39 6.79 -8.05
N ILE A 46 -9.03 7.15 -6.83
CA ILE A 46 -8.01 6.45 -6.04
C ILE A 46 -8.45 5.02 -5.73
N ALA A 47 -9.69 4.81 -5.33
CA ALA A 47 -10.20 3.46 -5.07
C ALA A 47 -10.05 2.54 -6.30
N ASN A 48 -10.36 3.07 -7.50
CA ASN A 48 -10.19 2.33 -8.75
C ASN A 48 -8.73 2.01 -9.06
N LEU A 49 -7.81 2.94 -8.85
CA LEU A 49 -6.37 2.71 -9.07
C LEU A 49 -5.82 1.63 -8.12
N ILE A 50 -6.24 1.63 -6.86
CA ILE A 50 -5.86 0.60 -5.89
C ILE A 50 -6.37 -0.79 -6.34
N ARG A 51 -7.59 -0.90 -6.87
CA ARG A 51 -8.10 -2.17 -7.42
C ARG A 51 -7.32 -2.62 -8.65
N GLN A 52 -6.96 -1.70 -9.53
CA GLN A 52 -6.14 -2.03 -10.69
C GLN A 52 -4.75 -2.53 -10.27
N GLU A 53 -4.12 -1.91 -9.27
CA GLU A 53 -2.85 -2.37 -8.73
C GLU A 53 -2.98 -3.74 -8.05
N ALA A 54 -4.03 -3.98 -7.26
CA ALA A 54 -4.29 -5.28 -6.67
C ALA A 54 -4.45 -6.37 -7.75
N SER A 55 -5.19 -6.07 -8.82
CA SER A 55 -5.32 -6.98 -9.96
C SER A 55 -3.99 -7.20 -10.69
N ARG A 56 -3.17 -6.17 -10.86
CA ARG A 56 -1.83 -6.31 -11.43
C ARG A 56 -0.98 -7.26 -10.61
N GLN A 57 -0.93 -7.08 -9.30
CA GLN A 57 -0.17 -7.94 -8.39
C GLN A 57 -0.65 -9.40 -8.42
N GLU A 58 -1.95 -9.64 -8.54
CA GLU A 58 -2.51 -10.99 -8.63
C GLU A 58 -2.14 -11.73 -9.92
N HIS A 59 -1.98 -10.99 -11.03
CA HIS A 59 -1.77 -11.56 -12.36
C HIS A 59 -0.33 -11.41 -12.86
N THR A 60 0.57 -10.84 -12.06
CA THR A 60 1.95 -10.58 -12.47
C THR A 60 2.91 -11.26 -11.50
N LEU A 61 3.94 -11.90 -12.04
CA LEU A 61 5.02 -12.45 -11.25
C LEU A 61 5.98 -11.33 -10.83
N GLU A 62 6.10 -11.09 -9.51
CA GLU A 62 7.04 -10.13 -8.96
C GLU A 62 8.39 -10.79 -8.72
N LEU A 63 9.45 -10.25 -9.35
CA LEU A 63 10.81 -10.79 -9.30
C LEU A 63 11.79 -9.88 -8.56
N ILE A 64 11.32 -8.78 -7.95
CA ILE A 64 12.16 -7.89 -7.16
C ILE A 64 12.36 -8.51 -5.79
N ALA A 65 13.59 -8.88 -5.45
CA ALA A 65 13.92 -9.65 -4.24
C ALA A 65 13.57 -8.92 -2.92
N SER A 66 13.42 -7.59 -2.93
CA SER A 66 13.04 -6.77 -1.78
C SER A 66 11.53 -6.60 -1.60
N GLU A 67 10.73 -7.10 -2.54
CA GLU A 67 9.26 -7.02 -2.48
C GLU A 67 8.65 -8.32 -1.99
N ASN A 68 7.55 -8.23 -1.27
CA ASN A 68 6.80 -9.39 -0.78
C ASN A 68 5.33 -9.03 -0.58
N HIS A 69 4.47 -10.04 -0.69
CA HIS A 69 3.05 -9.90 -0.39
C HIS A 69 2.82 -10.04 1.12
N VAL A 70 2.19 -9.04 1.72
CA VAL A 70 1.77 -9.08 3.12
C VAL A 70 0.34 -9.61 3.25
N SER A 71 0.02 -10.20 4.40
CA SER A 71 -1.34 -10.67 4.65
C SER A 71 -2.34 -9.50 4.75
N PRO A 72 -3.63 -9.72 4.46
CA PRO A 72 -4.67 -8.72 4.65
C PRO A 72 -4.71 -8.14 6.07
N ALA A 73 -4.41 -8.95 7.09
CA ALA A 73 -4.37 -8.50 8.48
C ALA A 73 -3.26 -7.46 8.72
N VAL A 74 -2.08 -7.62 8.09
CA VAL A 74 -1.00 -6.64 8.17
C VAL A 74 -1.39 -5.34 7.48
N MET A 75 -1.97 -5.41 6.29
CA MET A 75 -2.46 -4.21 5.57
C MET A 75 -3.52 -3.46 6.40
N HIS A 76 -4.45 -4.19 7.03
CA HIS A 76 -5.45 -3.60 7.92
C HIS A 76 -4.82 -2.91 9.14
N ALA A 77 -3.84 -3.54 9.79
CA ALA A 77 -3.18 -2.94 10.94
C ALA A 77 -2.48 -1.62 10.58
N MET A 78 -1.82 -1.56 9.42
CA MET A 78 -1.15 -0.35 8.94
C MET A 78 -2.11 0.81 8.63
N GLY A 79 -3.34 0.52 8.22
CA GLY A 79 -4.38 1.51 7.91
C GLY A 79 -5.22 1.97 9.10
N THR A 80 -4.83 1.63 10.33
CA THR A 80 -5.56 2.02 11.56
C THR A 80 -5.08 3.37 12.13
N CYS A 81 -5.65 3.77 13.27
CA CYS A 81 -5.26 4.97 14.00
C CYS A 81 -3.78 4.97 14.45
N LEU A 82 -3.11 3.83 14.42
CA LEU A 82 -1.67 3.73 14.67
C LEU A 82 -0.85 4.60 13.70
N THR A 83 -1.34 4.77 12.47
CA THR A 83 -0.74 5.64 11.45
C THR A 83 -0.62 7.11 11.89
N ASN A 84 -1.47 7.57 12.82
CA ASN A 84 -1.50 8.95 13.28
C ASN A 84 -0.40 9.28 14.31
N LYS A 85 0.29 8.26 14.85
CA LYS A 85 1.22 8.43 15.97
C LYS A 85 2.68 8.29 15.53
N TYR A 86 3.46 9.30 15.86
CA TYR A 86 4.91 9.24 15.73
C TYR A 86 5.50 8.59 17.00
N ALA A 87 6.19 7.46 16.86
CA ALA A 87 6.68 6.63 17.97
C ALA A 87 8.20 6.40 17.87
N GLU A 88 8.96 7.47 17.64
CA GLU A 88 10.41 7.42 17.56
C GLU A 88 11.02 6.93 18.88
N GLY A 89 12.03 6.08 18.80
CA GLY A 89 12.69 5.42 19.93
C GLY A 89 12.29 3.95 20.03
N TYR A 90 12.37 3.41 21.25
CA TYR A 90 12.06 2.00 21.53
C TYR A 90 11.05 1.90 22.67
N PRO A 91 10.39 0.76 22.87
CA PRO A 91 9.52 0.54 24.03
C PRO A 91 10.18 0.93 25.33
N GLY A 92 9.53 1.79 26.12
CA GLY A 92 10.06 2.33 27.37
C GLY A 92 11.14 3.42 27.23
N ALA A 93 11.59 3.73 26.00
CA ALA A 93 12.62 4.73 25.72
C ALA A 93 12.23 5.57 24.49
N ARG A 94 11.06 6.24 24.56
CA ARG A 94 10.52 7.07 23.49
C ARG A 94 10.98 8.53 23.62
N TYR A 95 11.09 9.20 22.47
CA TYR A 95 11.34 10.65 22.43
C TYR A 95 10.09 11.46 22.73
N TYR A 96 8.89 10.88 22.54
CA TYR A 96 7.61 11.57 22.71
C TYR A 96 6.67 10.77 23.62
N GLY A 97 5.76 11.46 24.29
CA GLY A 97 4.70 10.85 25.10
C GLY A 97 3.57 10.22 24.27
N GLY A 98 2.70 9.47 24.92
CA GLY A 98 1.53 8.86 24.30
C GLY A 98 1.82 7.60 23.47
N CYS A 99 2.87 6.88 23.80
CA CYS A 99 3.31 5.67 23.10
C CYS A 99 2.98 4.37 23.83
N GLU A 100 2.15 4.41 24.87
CA GLU A 100 1.87 3.27 25.76
C GLU A 100 1.36 2.03 25.01
N PHE A 101 0.53 2.24 23.99
CA PHE A 101 -0.01 1.15 23.17
C PHE A 101 0.97 0.74 22.07
N HIS A 102 1.74 1.66 21.51
CA HIS A 102 2.80 1.36 20.57
C HIS A 102 3.90 0.52 21.21
N ASP A 103 4.26 0.81 22.45
CA ASP A 103 5.21 0.03 23.24
C ASP A 103 4.76 -1.42 23.41
N GLN A 104 3.47 -1.62 23.69
CA GLN A 104 2.90 -2.96 23.81
C GLN A 104 2.91 -3.72 22.47
N ILE A 105 2.52 -3.05 21.39
CA ILE A 105 2.49 -3.65 20.05
C ILE A 105 3.90 -4.05 19.60
N GLU A 106 4.90 -3.18 19.77
CA GLU A 106 6.28 -3.49 19.43
C GLU A 106 6.84 -4.60 20.32
N SER A 107 6.54 -4.58 21.63
CA SER A 107 6.95 -5.65 22.55
C SER A 107 6.38 -7.00 22.14
N PHE A 108 5.10 -7.06 21.75
CA PHE A 108 4.51 -8.30 21.21
C PHE A 108 5.16 -8.73 19.89
N ALA A 109 5.49 -7.78 19.01
CA ALA A 109 6.16 -8.11 17.76
C ALA A 109 7.55 -8.71 18.00
N ILE A 110 8.33 -8.11 18.90
CA ILE A 110 9.66 -8.61 19.32
C ILE A 110 9.53 -9.99 19.93
N GLU A 111 8.63 -10.19 20.89
CA GLU A 111 8.41 -11.49 21.55
C GLU A 111 8.05 -12.58 20.54
N ARG A 112 7.17 -12.30 19.59
CA ARG A 112 6.75 -13.25 18.56
C ARG A 112 7.89 -13.57 17.58
N ALA A 113 8.65 -12.57 17.17
CA ALA A 113 9.82 -12.77 16.31
C ALA A 113 10.90 -13.63 16.98
N CYS A 114 11.11 -13.48 18.30
CA CYS A 114 12.06 -14.29 19.04
C CYS A 114 11.60 -15.75 19.25
N ARG A 115 10.34 -16.07 18.98
CA ARG A 115 9.79 -17.45 19.08
C ARG A 115 9.83 -18.21 17.74
N LEU A 116 10.13 -17.54 16.61
CA LEU A 116 10.29 -18.14 15.29
C LEU A 116 11.64 -18.82 15.15
#